data_b02413e7c3881eba00a4dac323e2762f
#
_entry.id   b02413e7c3881eba00a4dac323e2762f
#
_cell.length_a   1.000
_cell.length_b   1.000
_cell.length_c   1.000
_cell.angle_alpha   90.00
_cell.angle_beta   90.00
_cell.angle_gamma   90.00
#
_symmetry.space_group_name_H-M   'P 1'
#
loop_
_entity.id
_entity.type
_entity.pdbx_description
1 polymer ?
#
loop_
_entity_poly.entity_id
_entity_poly.type
_entity_poly.pdbx_seq_one_letter_code
_entity_poly.pdbx_strand_id
1 'polypeptide(L)'
;GQWTSRKADDYFIPQWRQQFSSGPVLINLIHEMDILRFICGEIESVTAQLQTGFRGHPKEETAAIILRFNSGVLGTFLLSDATPSPWNWEHATGENVNFPHTGQNSYCFMGSDACLEFPNLRIWQSQGKPDWNHLMKMEEKPVPLEDAYIAQCHHFCGVIRGEEKPRITAEDASKTLAATLAVFDSAKQQQTISL
;
A
#
# COMPACT_ATOMS: atom_id res chain seq x y z
N GLY A 1 -3.78 -5.43 3.63
CA GLY A 1 -2.45 -4.80 3.69
C GLY A 1 -2.33 -3.77 4.80
N GLN A 2 -1.13 -3.29 5.03
CA GLN A 2 -0.88 -2.26 6.03
C GLN A 2 0.38 -1.48 5.72
N TRP A 3 0.32 -0.19 6.02
CA TRP A 3 1.47 0.69 6.12
C TRP A 3 1.41 1.38 7.48
N THR A 4 2.22 0.90 8.41
CA THR A 4 2.26 1.41 9.77
C THR A 4 3.71 1.68 10.16
N SER A 5 3.97 2.89 10.60
CA SER A 5 5.29 3.35 11.05
C SER A 5 5.13 4.57 11.93
N ARG A 6 5.99 4.75 12.93
CA ARG A 6 6.01 6.00 13.68
C ARG A 6 7.02 6.94 13.05
N LYS A 7 6.54 8.01 12.41
CA LYS A 7 7.39 9.13 12.01
C LYS A 7 7.91 9.84 13.27
N ALA A 8 9.20 10.15 13.27
CA ALA A 8 9.84 10.85 14.38
C ALA A 8 9.23 12.25 14.59
N ASP A 9 9.28 12.76 15.82
CA ASP A 9 8.61 14.03 16.13
C ASP A 9 9.29 15.21 15.42
N ASP A 10 10.61 15.14 15.17
CA ASP A 10 11.36 16.14 14.41
C ASP A 10 10.99 16.18 12.91
N TYR A 11 10.44 15.09 12.36
CA TYR A 11 9.86 15.09 11.01
C TYR A 11 8.79 16.18 10.85
N PHE A 12 8.08 16.52 11.92
CA PHE A 12 6.98 17.49 11.91
C PHE A 12 7.40 18.93 12.27
N ILE A 13 8.70 19.22 12.47
CA ILE A 13 9.19 20.60 12.71
C ILE A 13 8.77 21.56 11.59
N PRO A 14 8.90 21.22 10.28
CA PRO A 14 8.37 22.08 9.23
C PRO A 14 6.84 22.18 9.30
N GLN A 15 6.30 23.39 9.38
CA GLN A 15 4.85 23.61 9.55
C GLN A 15 3.99 22.95 8.47
N TRP A 16 4.47 22.88 7.22
CA TRP A 16 3.71 22.25 6.13
C TRP A 16 3.45 20.76 6.38
N ARG A 17 4.31 20.07 7.14
CA ARG A 17 4.15 18.65 7.50
C ARG A 17 3.10 18.42 8.58
N GLN A 18 2.58 19.48 9.17
CA GLN A 18 1.50 19.44 10.16
C GLN A 18 0.14 19.70 9.52
N GLN A 19 0.10 20.10 8.24
CA GLN A 19 -1.13 20.47 7.54
C GLN A 19 -1.90 19.24 7.06
N PHE A 20 -3.19 19.42 6.79
CA PHE A 20 -4.10 18.39 6.25
C PHE A 20 -3.52 17.69 5.01
N SER A 21 -2.91 18.45 4.09
CA SER A 21 -2.30 17.92 2.86
C SER A 21 -1.05 17.05 3.08
N SER A 22 -0.60 16.87 4.31
CA SER A 22 0.62 16.13 4.66
C SER A 22 0.31 14.90 5.53
N GLY A 23 -0.94 14.48 5.62
CA GLY A 23 -1.34 13.27 6.29
C GLY A 23 -0.88 12.01 5.54
N PRO A 24 -0.78 10.87 6.22
CA PRO A 24 -0.30 9.62 5.64
C PRO A 24 -1.21 9.10 4.52
N VAL A 25 -2.47 9.50 4.42
CA VAL A 25 -3.34 9.14 3.30
C VAL A 25 -2.79 9.70 1.98
N LEU A 26 -2.42 10.98 1.94
CA LEU A 26 -1.89 11.59 0.71
C LEU A 26 -0.42 11.28 0.46
N ILE A 27 0.39 11.07 1.51
CA ILE A 27 1.84 10.92 1.36
C ILE A 27 2.27 9.45 1.23
N ASN A 28 1.59 8.55 1.92
CA ASN A 28 1.97 7.14 1.97
C ASN A 28 0.94 6.25 1.26
N LEU A 29 -0.35 6.37 1.62
CA LEU A 29 -1.39 5.48 1.10
C LEU A 29 -1.54 5.56 -0.43
N ILE A 30 -1.24 6.69 -1.06
CA ILE A 30 -1.32 6.82 -2.52
C ILE A 30 -0.45 5.79 -3.24
N HIS A 31 0.73 5.47 -2.71
CA HIS A 31 1.62 4.44 -3.26
C HIS A 31 1.04 3.05 -3.08
N GLU A 32 0.42 2.79 -1.92
CA GLU A 32 -0.21 1.52 -1.60
C GLU A 32 -1.47 1.27 -2.46
N MET A 33 -2.27 2.34 -2.71
CA MET A 33 -3.41 2.27 -3.62
C MET A 33 -2.97 1.93 -5.04
N ASP A 34 -1.85 2.47 -5.50
CA ASP A 34 -1.28 2.17 -6.82
C ASP A 34 -0.87 0.70 -6.93
N ILE A 35 -0.14 0.19 -5.94
CA ILE A 35 0.26 -1.22 -5.86
C ILE A 35 -0.97 -2.14 -5.83
N LEU A 36 -1.98 -1.80 -5.04
CA LEU A 36 -3.20 -2.60 -4.92
C LEU A 36 -4.00 -2.61 -6.24
N ARG A 37 -4.08 -1.47 -6.94
CA ARG A 37 -4.69 -1.40 -8.27
C ARG A 37 -3.92 -2.24 -9.28
N PHE A 38 -2.59 -2.18 -9.25
CA PHE A 38 -1.74 -2.98 -10.13
C PHE A 38 -1.94 -4.49 -9.94
N ILE A 39 -2.07 -4.95 -8.69
CA ILE A 39 -2.18 -6.39 -8.36
C ILE A 39 -3.61 -6.91 -8.46
N CYS A 40 -4.60 -6.16 -7.93
CA CYS A 40 -5.98 -6.63 -7.78
C CYS A 40 -6.94 -6.07 -8.84
N GLY A 41 -6.48 -5.12 -9.65
CA GLY A 41 -7.32 -4.41 -10.64
C GLY A 41 -7.93 -3.14 -10.07
N GLU A 42 -8.81 -2.50 -10.86
CA GLU A 42 -9.42 -1.22 -10.52
C GLU A 42 -10.29 -1.31 -9.26
N ILE A 43 -10.20 -0.29 -8.41
CA ILE A 43 -11.02 -0.16 -7.21
C ILE A 43 -12.40 0.33 -7.61
N GLU A 44 -13.44 -0.40 -7.20
CA GLU A 44 -14.85 -0.06 -7.42
C GLU A 44 -15.38 0.89 -6.34
N SER A 45 -15.00 0.63 -5.08
CA SER A 45 -15.47 1.45 -3.95
C SER A 45 -14.55 1.41 -2.75
N VAL A 46 -14.65 2.47 -1.93
CA VAL A 46 -13.86 2.70 -0.72
C VAL A 46 -14.78 2.99 0.45
N THR A 47 -14.53 2.32 1.60
CA THR A 47 -15.12 2.68 2.90
C THR A 47 -13.99 2.90 3.90
N ALA A 48 -14.00 4.03 4.62
CA ALA A 48 -12.89 4.37 5.50
C ALA A 48 -13.34 5.07 6.79
N GLN A 49 -12.50 4.91 7.82
CA GLN A 49 -12.53 5.67 9.07
C GLN A 49 -11.15 6.30 9.27
N LEU A 50 -11.12 7.54 9.72
CA LEU A 50 -9.91 8.30 9.98
C LEU A 50 -9.83 8.68 11.47
N GLN A 51 -8.63 8.65 12.01
CA GLN A 51 -8.32 9.10 13.36
C GLN A 51 -7.27 10.20 13.32
N THR A 52 -7.55 11.28 14.06
CA THR A 52 -6.63 12.40 14.29
C THR A 52 -6.31 12.50 15.78
N GLY A 53 -5.34 13.31 16.14
CA GLY A 53 -5.23 13.81 17.53
C GLY A 53 -4.18 13.16 18.40
N PHE A 54 -3.35 12.24 17.91
CA PHE A 54 -2.20 11.75 18.69
C PHE A 54 -1.15 12.86 18.91
N ARG A 55 -0.83 13.62 17.84
CA ARG A 55 0.12 14.76 17.91
C ARG A 55 -0.56 16.13 17.99
N GLY A 56 -1.91 16.18 17.92
CA GLY A 56 -2.67 17.43 17.91
C GLY A 56 -2.60 18.21 16.60
N HIS A 57 -2.14 17.58 15.50
CA HIS A 57 -2.14 18.21 14.17
C HIS A 57 -3.52 18.09 13.49
N PRO A 58 -3.91 19.03 12.61
CA PRO A 58 -5.19 19.01 11.90
C PRO A 58 -5.20 18.04 10.70
N LYS A 59 -4.49 16.92 10.82
CA LYS A 59 -4.41 15.87 9.78
C LYS A 59 -4.71 14.51 10.39
N GLU A 60 -5.09 13.57 9.56
CA GLU A 60 -5.21 12.18 9.98
C GLU A 60 -3.83 11.59 10.28
N GLU A 61 -3.80 10.64 11.21
CA GLU A 61 -2.61 9.91 11.63
C GLU A 61 -2.82 8.40 11.52
N THR A 62 -4.08 7.97 11.45
CA THR A 62 -4.47 6.56 11.29
C THR A 62 -5.70 6.46 10.41
N ALA A 63 -5.74 5.44 9.54
CA ALA A 63 -6.90 5.09 8.74
C ALA A 63 -7.15 3.59 8.75
N ALA A 64 -8.42 3.19 8.85
CA ALA A 64 -8.89 1.83 8.59
C ALA A 64 -9.77 1.86 7.34
N ILE A 65 -9.42 1.05 6.34
CA ILE A 65 -9.97 1.16 5.00
C ILE A 65 -10.46 -0.21 4.51
N ILE A 66 -11.63 -0.24 3.88
CA ILE A 66 -12.16 -1.41 3.15
C ILE A 66 -12.22 -1.02 1.68
N LEU A 67 -11.73 -1.90 0.82
CA LEU A 67 -11.68 -1.76 -0.63
C LEU A 67 -12.50 -2.86 -1.28
N ARG A 68 -13.29 -2.52 -2.30
CA ARG A 68 -13.86 -3.46 -3.24
C ARG A 68 -13.25 -3.19 -4.60
N PHE A 69 -12.87 -4.24 -5.30
CA PHE A 69 -12.30 -4.18 -6.65
C PHE A 69 -13.32 -4.64 -7.68
N ASN A 70 -13.24 -4.14 -8.91
CA ASN A 70 -14.09 -4.57 -10.03
C ASN A 70 -13.98 -6.07 -10.32
N SER A 71 -12.87 -6.69 -9.95
CA SER A 71 -12.66 -8.14 -10.01
C SER A 71 -13.48 -8.94 -8.98
N GLY A 72 -14.18 -8.28 -8.05
CA GLY A 72 -14.88 -8.89 -6.93
C GLY A 72 -14.02 -9.14 -5.70
N VAL A 73 -12.71 -8.89 -5.78
CA VAL A 73 -11.79 -8.98 -4.62
C VAL A 73 -12.17 -7.96 -3.56
N LEU A 74 -12.09 -8.36 -2.30
CA LEU A 74 -12.24 -7.47 -1.14
C LEU A 74 -10.89 -7.30 -0.46
N GLY A 75 -10.57 -6.08 -0.08
CA GLY A 75 -9.35 -5.74 0.63
C GLY A 75 -9.62 -4.95 1.90
N THR A 76 -8.72 -5.09 2.86
CA THR A 76 -8.63 -4.22 4.03
C THR A 76 -7.23 -3.63 4.11
N PHE A 77 -7.14 -2.36 4.48
CA PHE A 77 -5.86 -1.69 4.65
C PHE A 77 -5.82 -0.88 5.95
N LEU A 78 -4.75 -1.07 6.71
CA LEU A 78 -4.47 -0.28 7.91
C LEU A 78 -3.31 0.67 7.65
N LEU A 79 -3.51 1.94 7.90
CA LEU A 79 -2.53 3.00 7.73
C LEU A 79 -2.30 3.72 9.06
N SER A 80 -1.03 3.95 9.45
CA SER A 80 -0.72 4.85 10.56
C SER A 80 0.70 5.40 10.49
N ASP A 81 0.87 6.72 10.69
CA ASP A 81 2.17 7.35 10.88
C ASP A 81 2.51 7.61 12.37
N ALA A 82 1.69 7.10 13.26
CA ALA A 82 1.79 7.29 14.71
C ALA A 82 2.13 6.02 15.50
N THR A 83 2.20 4.86 14.85
CA THR A 83 2.36 3.55 15.49
C THR A 83 3.73 2.95 15.19
N PRO A 84 4.60 2.68 16.20
CA PRO A 84 5.83 1.93 15.99
C PRO A 84 5.50 0.52 15.50
N SER A 85 6.00 0.18 14.32
CA SER A 85 5.66 -1.09 13.67
C SER A 85 6.66 -1.46 12.58
N PRO A 86 6.89 -2.74 12.32
CA PRO A 86 7.75 -3.20 11.22
C PRO A 86 6.99 -3.38 9.90
N TRP A 87 5.68 -3.09 9.85
CA TRP A 87 4.80 -3.44 8.74
C TRP A 87 4.53 -2.24 7.84
N ASN A 88 5.48 -1.92 6.99
CA ASN A 88 5.37 -0.96 5.90
C ASN A 88 6.30 -1.40 4.78
N TRP A 89 6.16 -0.80 3.61
CA TRP A 89 6.94 -1.14 2.43
C TRP A 89 8.44 -1.02 2.67
N GLU A 90 8.89 0.10 3.21
CA GLU A 90 10.32 0.42 3.37
C GLU A 90 11.04 -0.56 4.29
N HIS A 91 10.41 -0.90 5.43
CA HIS A 91 10.95 -1.90 6.37
C HIS A 91 10.82 -3.34 5.85
N ALA A 92 9.80 -3.61 5.07
CA ALA A 92 9.52 -4.96 4.57
C ALA A 92 10.42 -5.34 3.40
N THR A 93 10.64 -4.45 2.44
CA THR A 93 11.43 -4.71 1.23
C THR A 93 12.93 -4.57 1.45
N GLY A 94 13.35 -3.62 2.27
CA GLY A 94 14.76 -3.24 2.41
C GLY A 94 15.34 -2.52 1.18
N GLU A 95 14.49 -2.03 0.26
CA GLU A 95 14.94 -1.27 -0.93
C GLU A 95 15.65 0.02 -0.57
N ASN A 96 15.21 0.68 0.48
CA ASN A 96 15.77 1.95 0.92
C ASN A 96 16.73 1.74 2.09
N VAL A 97 18.01 1.93 1.84
CA VAL A 97 19.09 1.75 2.82
C VAL A 97 19.00 2.65 4.06
N ASN A 98 18.18 3.70 4.01
CA ASN A 98 17.94 4.60 5.14
C ASN A 98 16.95 4.02 6.16
N PHE A 99 16.26 2.93 5.84
CA PHE A 99 15.31 2.25 6.72
C PHE A 99 15.85 0.89 7.16
N PRO A 100 15.67 0.52 8.45
CA PRO A 100 16.02 -0.81 8.91
C PRO A 100 15.17 -1.87 8.21
N HIS A 101 15.81 -2.86 7.57
CA HIS A 101 15.11 -4.01 7.00
C HIS A 101 14.69 -4.98 8.09
N THR A 102 13.40 -5.29 8.17
CA THR A 102 12.84 -6.18 9.21
C THR A 102 12.49 -7.57 8.69
N GLY A 103 12.41 -7.77 7.37
CA GLY A 103 12.00 -9.02 6.75
C GLY A 103 10.55 -9.43 7.05
N GLN A 104 9.72 -8.50 7.52
CA GLN A 104 8.29 -8.73 7.73
C GLN A 104 7.52 -8.50 6.43
N ASN A 105 6.28 -9.04 6.36
CA ASN A 105 5.39 -8.79 5.23
C ASN A 105 4.36 -7.73 5.62
N SER A 106 4.07 -6.82 4.70
CA SER A 106 3.06 -5.77 4.87
C SER A 106 1.75 -6.08 4.15
N TYR A 107 1.75 -7.10 3.30
CA TYR A 107 0.56 -7.57 2.58
C TYR A 107 0.37 -9.06 2.73
N CYS A 108 -0.91 -9.48 2.66
CA CYS A 108 -1.31 -10.86 2.51
C CYS A 108 -2.39 -10.93 1.43
N PHE A 109 -2.13 -11.64 0.33
CA PHE A 109 -3.09 -11.90 -0.73
C PHE A 109 -3.61 -13.32 -0.59
N MET A 110 -4.93 -13.46 -0.40
CA MET A 110 -5.59 -14.73 -0.11
C MET A 110 -6.41 -15.17 -1.31
N GLY A 111 -6.00 -16.26 -1.95
CA GLY A 111 -6.72 -16.91 -3.03
C GLY A 111 -7.38 -18.22 -2.59
N SER A 112 -8.11 -18.87 -3.51
CA SER A 112 -8.77 -20.16 -3.27
C SER A 112 -7.80 -21.33 -3.07
N ASP A 113 -6.61 -21.24 -3.69
CA ASP A 113 -5.66 -22.35 -3.75
C ASP A 113 -4.38 -22.07 -2.97
N ALA A 114 -4.07 -20.80 -2.73
CA ALA A 114 -2.85 -20.38 -2.03
C ALA A 114 -3.03 -19.00 -1.41
N CYS A 115 -2.17 -18.68 -0.42
CA CYS A 115 -1.98 -17.34 0.11
C CYS A 115 -0.55 -16.88 -0.19
N LEU A 116 -0.40 -15.59 -0.50
CA LEU A 116 0.88 -14.95 -0.72
C LEU A 116 1.12 -13.89 0.33
N GLU A 117 2.21 -14.01 1.08
CA GLU A 117 2.73 -12.93 1.90
C GLU A 117 3.75 -12.12 1.10
N PHE A 118 3.58 -10.81 1.08
CA PHE A 118 4.38 -9.89 0.27
C PHE A 118 5.00 -8.78 1.14
N PRO A 119 6.25 -8.35 0.91
CA PRO A 119 7.07 -8.57 -0.28
C PRO A 119 7.97 -9.82 -0.27
N ASN A 120 8.08 -10.58 0.79
CA ASN A 120 9.00 -11.72 0.83
C ASN A 120 8.59 -12.92 -0.04
N LEU A 121 7.45 -12.85 -0.73
CA LEU A 121 6.93 -13.88 -1.62
C LEU A 121 6.86 -15.27 -0.97
N ARG A 122 6.35 -15.32 0.26
CA ARG A 122 6.04 -16.56 0.95
C ARG A 122 4.68 -17.07 0.51
N ILE A 123 4.68 -18.22 -0.15
CA ILE A 123 3.46 -18.85 -0.68
C ILE A 123 3.07 -20.00 0.24
N TRP A 124 1.84 -19.94 0.74
CA TRP A 124 1.24 -20.99 1.56
C TRP A 124 0.23 -21.78 0.73
N GLN A 125 0.39 -23.10 0.64
CA GLN A 125 -0.48 -24.00 -0.10
C GLN A 125 -0.80 -25.24 0.71
N SER A 126 -2.01 -25.79 0.53
CA SER A 126 -2.37 -27.08 1.09
C SER A 126 -1.60 -28.21 0.40
N GLN A 127 -1.19 -29.21 1.16
CA GLN A 127 -0.65 -30.46 0.62
C GLN A 127 -1.81 -31.36 0.18
N GLY A 128 -2.22 -31.22 -1.08
CA GLY A 128 -3.38 -31.93 -1.65
C GLY A 128 -4.56 -31.00 -1.92
N LYS A 129 -5.78 -31.54 -1.79
CA LYS A 129 -7.00 -30.73 -2.00
C LYS A 129 -7.11 -29.67 -0.90
N PRO A 130 -7.34 -28.38 -1.27
CA PRO A 130 -7.47 -27.33 -0.27
C PRO A 130 -8.64 -27.57 0.67
N ASP A 131 -8.35 -27.83 1.94
CA ASP A 131 -9.31 -27.83 3.03
C ASP A 131 -8.57 -27.64 4.38
N TRP A 132 -9.29 -27.39 5.44
CA TRP A 132 -8.75 -27.09 6.77
C TRP A 132 -8.11 -28.29 7.50
N ASN A 133 -8.28 -29.51 7.01
CA ASN A 133 -7.71 -30.71 7.60
C ASN A 133 -6.33 -31.04 7.05
N HIS A 134 -5.90 -30.39 5.98
CA HIS A 134 -4.62 -30.63 5.35
C HIS A 134 -3.54 -29.68 5.84
N LEU A 135 -2.32 -30.22 5.97
CA LEU A 135 -1.17 -29.40 6.32
C LEU A 135 -0.90 -28.36 5.25
N MET A 136 -0.58 -27.15 5.70
CA MET A 136 -0.08 -26.08 4.82
C MET A 136 1.44 -26.22 4.67
N LYS A 137 1.92 -26.05 3.45
CA LYS A 137 3.34 -25.91 3.12
C LYS A 137 3.63 -24.47 2.75
N MET A 138 4.71 -23.94 3.26
CA MET A 138 5.24 -22.65 2.89
C MET A 138 6.46 -22.82 1.98
N GLU A 139 6.51 -22.01 0.92
CA GLU A 139 7.63 -21.90 0.00
C GLU A 139 7.99 -20.41 -0.15
N GLU A 140 9.26 -20.08 -0.04
CA GLU A 140 9.75 -18.73 -0.35
C GLU A 140 10.27 -18.68 -1.79
N LYS A 141 9.93 -17.58 -2.49
CA LYS A 141 10.43 -17.30 -3.85
C LYS A 141 11.22 -15.99 -3.83
N PRO A 142 12.48 -16.02 -3.39
CA PRO A 142 13.27 -14.79 -3.32
C PRO A 142 13.47 -14.22 -4.72
N VAL A 143 13.30 -12.92 -4.84
CA VAL A 143 13.57 -12.15 -6.06
C VAL A 143 14.72 -11.19 -5.74
N PRO A 144 15.73 -11.07 -6.63
CA PRO A 144 16.77 -10.07 -6.45
C PRO A 144 16.15 -8.67 -6.39
N LEU A 145 16.58 -7.87 -5.41
CA LEU A 145 16.22 -6.46 -5.36
C LEU A 145 16.93 -5.71 -6.48
N GLU A 146 16.19 -4.91 -7.22
CA GLU A 146 16.69 -3.93 -8.17
C GLU A 146 16.54 -2.54 -7.57
N ASP A 147 17.45 -1.63 -7.89
CA ASP A 147 17.29 -0.22 -7.50
C ASP A 147 16.14 0.39 -8.29
N ALA A 148 15.02 0.63 -7.62
CA ALA A 148 13.80 1.13 -8.24
C ALA A 148 13.99 2.51 -8.90
N TYR A 149 14.85 3.39 -8.35
CA TYR A 149 15.13 4.70 -8.93
C TYR A 149 15.95 4.59 -10.21
N ILE A 150 16.92 3.69 -10.26
CA ILE A 150 17.70 3.42 -11.48
C ILE A 150 16.80 2.83 -12.55
N ALA A 151 15.98 1.83 -12.20
CA ALA A 151 15.01 1.23 -13.12
C ALA A 151 14.00 2.26 -13.67
N GLN A 152 13.49 3.14 -12.81
CA GLN A 152 12.60 4.24 -13.20
C GLN A 152 13.28 5.20 -14.18
N CYS A 153 14.52 5.61 -13.91
CA CYS A 153 15.28 6.50 -14.80
C CYS A 153 15.53 5.85 -16.17
N HIS A 154 15.90 4.59 -16.21
CA HIS A 154 16.09 3.85 -17.47
C HIS A 154 14.79 3.79 -18.28
N HIS A 155 13.67 3.42 -17.62
CA HIS A 155 12.36 3.41 -18.27
C HIS A 155 11.96 4.79 -18.81
N PHE A 156 12.13 5.84 -18.00
CA PHE A 156 11.81 7.22 -18.42
C PHE A 156 12.63 7.65 -19.65
N CYS A 157 13.93 7.30 -19.69
CA CYS A 157 14.76 7.55 -20.86
C CYS A 157 14.27 6.79 -22.10
N GLY A 158 13.84 5.54 -21.94
CA GLY A 158 13.24 4.73 -23.02
C GLY A 158 11.95 5.37 -23.56
N VAL A 159 11.10 5.88 -22.67
CA VAL A 159 9.87 6.60 -23.05
C VAL A 159 10.19 7.87 -23.84
N ILE A 160 11.17 8.68 -23.40
CA ILE A 160 11.58 9.90 -24.12
C ILE A 160 12.08 9.57 -25.54
N ARG A 161 12.82 8.49 -25.70
CA ARG A 161 13.32 8.03 -27.00
C ARG A 161 12.28 7.35 -27.88
N GLY A 162 11.07 7.12 -27.35
CA GLY A 162 10.00 6.42 -28.06
C GLY A 162 10.22 4.90 -28.18
N GLU A 163 11.12 4.33 -27.39
CA GLU A 163 11.44 2.90 -27.35
C GLU A 163 10.47 2.12 -26.47
N GLU A 164 9.89 2.78 -25.47
CA GLU A 164 8.95 2.22 -24.52
C GLU A 164 7.70 3.11 -24.36
N LYS A 165 6.58 2.51 -23.95
CA LYS A 165 5.39 3.25 -23.52
C LYS A 165 5.47 3.52 -22.01
N PRO A 166 4.90 4.64 -21.52
CA PRO A 166 4.77 4.85 -20.08
C PRO A 166 4.02 3.68 -19.42
N ARG A 167 4.58 3.11 -18.36
CA ARG A 167 3.91 2.07 -17.56
C ARG A 167 2.76 2.65 -16.76
N ILE A 168 2.92 3.89 -16.31
CA ILE A 168 1.90 4.67 -15.61
C ILE A 168 1.67 5.93 -16.42
N THR A 169 0.44 6.13 -16.90
CA THR A 169 0.02 7.35 -17.60
C THR A 169 -0.63 8.33 -16.63
N ALA A 170 -0.83 9.58 -17.07
CA ALA A 170 -1.57 10.56 -16.28
C ALA A 170 -3.02 10.12 -16.00
N GLU A 171 -3.66 9.41 -16.94
CA GLU A 171 -4.98 8.83 -16.74
C GLU A 171 -4.96 7.75 -15.66
N ASP A 172 -3.98 6.85 -15.70
CA ASP A 172 -3.83 5.81 -14.70
C ASP A 172 -3.56 6.41 -13.30
N ALA A 173 -2.61 7.33 -13.21
CA ALA A 173 -2.29 8.04 -11.96
C ALA A 173 -3.50 8.79 -11.38
N SER A 174 -4.38 9.35 -12.23
CA SER A 174 -5.59 10.04 -11.77
C SER A 174 -6.59 9.09 -11.10
N LYS A 175 -6.66 7.83 -11.50
CA LYS A 175 -7.49 6.81 -10.84
C LYS A 175 -6.92 6.45 -9.45
N THR A 176 -5.60 6.32 -9.33
CA THR A 176 -4.95 6.15 -8.01
C THR A 176 -5.28 7.31 -7.08
N LEU A 177 -5.18 8.53 -7.59
CA LEU A 177 -5.50 9.73 -6.82
C LEU A 177 -6.98 9.76 -6.42
N ALA A 178 -7.91 9.43 -7.34
CA ALA A 178 -9.34 9.37 -7.04
C ALA A 178 -9.65 8.37 -5.92
N ALA A 179 -9.08 7.17 -5.98
CA ALA A 179 -9.25 6.16 -4.93
C ALA A 179 -8.68 6.65 -3.58
N THR A 180 -7.56 7.35 -3.60
CA THR A 180 -6.94 7.92 -2.39
C THR A 180 -7.81 9.03 -1.79
N LEU A 181 -8.36 9.93 -2.60
CA LEU A 181 -9.24 11.01 -2.14
C LEU A 181 -10.58 10.48 -1.61
N ALA A 182 -11.09 9.40 -2.18
CA ALA A 182 -12.31 8.74 -1.72
C ALA A 182 -12.23 8.28 -0.26
N VAL A 183 -11.03 8.06 0.29
CA VAL A 183 -10.82 7.76 1.71
C VAL A 183 -11.31 8.91 2.60
N PHE A 184 -10.98 10.16 2.23
CA PHE A 184 -11.45 11.34 2.96
C PHE A 184 -12.96 11.53 2.81
N ASP A 185 -13.47 11.37 1.59
CA ASP A 185 -14.91 11.51 1.33
C ASP A 185 -15.71 10.47 2.10
N SER A 186 -15.26 9.23 2.11
CA SER A 186 -15.88 8.15 2.86
C SER A 186 -15.90 8.43 4.37
N ALA A 187 -14.78 8.81 4.93
CA ALA A 187 -14.69 9.11 6.36
C ALA A 187 -15.55 10.33 6.76
N LYS A 188 -15.58 11.36 5.92
CA LYS A 188 -16.38 12.57 6.13
C LYS A 188 -17.88 12.31 6.03
N GLN A 189 -18.30 11.54 5.04
CA GLN A 189 -19.72 11.25 4.76
C GLN A 189 -20.25 10.04 5.54
N GLN A 190 -19.37 9.28 6.19
CA GLN A 190 -19.67 8.03 6.91
C GLN A 190 -20.40 7.00 6.02
N GLN A 191 -19.96 6.90 4.77
CA GLN A 191 -20.53 5.99 3.78
C GLN A 191 -19.49 5.46 2.80
N THR A 192 -19.86 4.42 2.06
CA THR A 192 -19.06 3.89 0.94
C THR A 192 -19.10 4.88 -0.22
N ILE A 193 -17.94 5.16 -0.81
CA ILE A 193 -17.78 5.98 -2.02
C ILE A 193 -17.51 5.05 -3.19
N SER A 194 -18.30 5.15 -4.24
CA SER A 194 -18.05 4.50 -5.54
C SER A 194 -17.16 5.35 -6.42
N LEU A 195 -16.27 4.72 -7.21
CA LEU A 195 -15.31 5.35 -8.12
C LEU A 195 -15.71 5.22 -9.58
#